data_42f0b6d0d35ce135aca64f8eb6c13812
#
_entry.id   42f0b6d0d35ce135aca64f8eb6c13812
#
_cell.length_a   1.000
_cell.length_b   1.000
_cell.length_c   1.000
_cell.angle_alpha   90.00
_cell.angle_beta   90.00
_cell.angle_gamma   90.00
#
_symmetry.space_group_name_H-M   'P 1'
#
loop_
_entity.id
_entity.type
_entity.pdbx_description
1 polymer ?
#
loop_
_entity_poly.entity_id
_entity_poly.type
_entity_poly.pdbx_seq_one_letter_code
_entity_poly.pdbx_strand_id
1 'polypeptide(L)'
;MKYEKYKDIYTQFLISEKNLSRNSVNNYLVDLDQFFYTEDIKVRDLNTKIKSYITNLRKKNLKISSINRKISTLKNFLKFLQTEKIIEKIDFQEFESLSNLKKIPKAISKLQMEQIFMNLYNSKQTNKELYILVLKLIYLSGLRISEALNLKWSDINHQDNSIYIYGKGSKERKVY
;
A
#
# COMPACT_ATOMS: atom_id res chain seq x y z
N MET A 1 -14.87 1.91 23.90
CA MET A 1 -13.42 2.00 23.60
C MET A 1 -13.20 3.26 22.81
N LYS A 2 -12.40 4.17 23.33
CA LYS A 2 -12.01 5.38 22.59
C LYS A 2 -10.82 5.01 21.70
N TYR A 3 -11.03 4.94 20.41
CA TYR A 3 -10.00 4.57 19.43
C TYR A 3 -8.77 5.49 19.50
N GLU A 4 -8.98 6.79 19.64
CA GLU A 4 -7.92 7.80 19.71
C GLU A 4 -6.85 7.47 20.79
N LYS A 5 -7.28 6.90 21.93
CA LYS A 5 -6.35 6.48 22.99
C LYS A 5 -5.32 5.44 22.53
N TYR A 6 -5.68 4.59 21.55
CA TYR A 6 -4.84 3.49 21.09
C TYR A 6 -4.19 3.75 19.73
N LYS A 7 -4.61 4.80 19.05
CA LYS A 7 -4.12 5.19 17.73
C LYS A 7 -2.61 5.44 17.73
N ASP A 8 -2.14 6.22 18.70
CA ASP A 8 -0.71 6.58 18.79
C ASP A 8 0.15 5.37 19.15
N ILE A 9 -0.29 4.55 20.12
CA ILE A 9 0.42 3.34 20.53
C ILE A 9 0.50 2.36 19.34
N TYR A 10 -0.60 2.18 18.63
CA TYR A 10 -0.64 1.33 17.44
C TYR A 10 0.24 1.89 16.31
N THR A 11 0.28 3.19 16.14
CA THR A 11 1.16 3.85 15.16
C THR A 11 2.63 3.56 15.46
N GLN A 12 3.03 3.68 16.72
CA GLN A 12 4.40 3.33 17.16
C GLN A 12 4.70 1.85 16.93
N PHE A 13 3.78 0.95 17.28
CA PHE A 13 3.90 -0.48 17.00
C PHE A 13 4.11 -0.78 15.51
N LEU A 14 3.34 -0.14 14.63
CA LEU A 14 3.48 -0.32 13.18
C LEU A 14 4.84 0.15 12.65
N ILE A 15 5.39 1.21 13.24
CA ILE A 15 6.69 1.76 12.82
C ILE A 15 7.83 0.94 13.42
N SER A 16 7.85 0.73 14.74
CA SER A 16 8.99 0.16 15.45
C SER A 16 9.07 -1.37 15.34
N GLU A 17 7.94 -2.06 15.50
CA GLU A 17 7.96 -3.52 15.49
C GLU A 17 7.62 -4.14 14.13
N LYS A 18 6.70 -3.52 13.38
CA LYS A 18 6.34 -4.00 12.03
C LYS A 18 7.17 -3.39 10.92
N ASN A 19 8.00 -2.40 11.23
CA ASN A 19 8.88 -1.69 10.29
C ASN A 19 8.15 -1.27 9.01
N LEU A 20 6.93 -0.74 9.17
CA LEU A 20 6.12 -0.31 8.03
C LEU A 20 6.55 1.09 7.57
N SER A 21 6.50 1.31 6.26
CA SER A 21 6.70 2.63 5.69
C SER A 21 5.60 3.61 6.14
N ARG A 22 5.93 4.91 6.23
CA ARG A 22 4.96 5.97 6.58
C ARG A 22 3.69 5.91 5.74
N ASN A 23 3.80 5.66 4.44
CA ASN A 23 2.64 5.53 3.56
C ASN A 23 1.74 4.33 3.94
N SER A 24 2.35 3.20 4.34
CA SER A 24 1.58 2.04 4.80
C SER A 24 0.86 2.34 6.10
N VAL A 25 1.55 2.99 7.06
CA VAL A 25 0.96 3.41 8.33
C VAL A 25 -0.21 4.36 8.10
N ASN A 26 -0.04 5.41 7.28
CA ASN A 26 -1.11 6.35 6.95
C ASN A 26 -2.33 5.65 6.35
N ASN A 27 -2.13 4.72 5.42
CA ASN A 27 -3.23 3.95 4.84
C ASN A 27 -3.98 3.10 5.89
N TYR A 28 -3.26 2.53 6.85
CA TYR A 28 -3.86 1.78 7.95
C TYR A 28 -4.71 2.71 8.84
N LEU A 29 -4.15 3.86 9.21
CA LEU A 29 -4.86 4.83 10.05
C LEU A 29 -6.12 5.36 9.37
N VAL A 30 -6.05 5.72 8.08
CA VAL A 30 -7.23 6.15 7.30
C VAL A 30 -8.32 5.08 7.27
N ASP A 31 -7.96 3.79 7.13
CA ASP A 31 -8.95 2.71 7.14
C ASP A 31 -9.57 2.52 8.52
N LEU A 32 -8.79 2.67 9.60
CA LEU A 32 -9.27 2.58 10.98
C LEU A 32 -10.13 3.79 11.34
N ASP A 33 -9.72 5.00 10.97
CA ASP A 33 -10.50 6.21 11.16
C ASP A 33 -11.90 6.06 10.55
N GLN A 34 -12.00 5.47 9.34
CA GLN A 34 -13.29 5.22 8.70
C GLN A 34 -14.18 4.21 9.45
N PHE A 35 -13.58 3.26 10.16
CA PHE A 35 -14.34 2.31 10.97
C PHE A 35 -14.83 2.93 12.27
N PHE A 36 -13.97 3.74 12.91
CA PHE A 36 -14.22 4.32 14.22
C PHE A 36 -14.88 5.71 14.18
N TYR A 37 -15.04 6.29 12.98
CA TYR A 37 -15.51 7.67 12.77
C TYR A 37 -16.89 7.97 13.38
N THR A 38 -17.73 6.98 13.54
CA THR A 38 -19.14 7.23 13.84
C THR A 38 -19.52 7.15 15.32
N GLU A 39 -18.74 6.49 16.19
CA GLU A 39 -19.11 6.35 17.61
C GLU A 39 -18.00 5.77 18.50
N ASP A 40 -18.04 6.09 19.78
CA ASP A 40 -17.35 5.33 20.83
C ASP A 40 -17.90 3.89 20.87
N ILE A 41 -17.17 2.96 20.31
CA ILE A 41 -17.59 1.55 20.26
C ILE A 41 -17.37 0.92 21.63
N LYS A 42 -18.44 0.51 22.30
CA LYS A 42 -18.32 -0.30 23.52
C LYS A 42 -17.74 -1.65 23.15
N VAL A 43 -16.82 -2.17 23.96
CA VAL A 43 -16.14 -3.46 23.69
C VAL A 43 -17.15 -4.60 23.47
N ARG A 44 -18.24 -4.63 24.25
CA ARG A 44 -19.33 -5.61 24.12
C ARG A 44 -20.04 -5.60 22.76
N ASP A 45 -20.07 -4.44 22.09
CA ASP A 45 -20.77 -4.26 20.81
C ASP A 45 -19.83 -4.41 19.61
N LEU A 46 -18.54 -4.67 19.86
CA LEU A 46 -17.48 -4.67 18.84
C LEU A 46 -17.72 -5.72 17.75
N ASN A 47 -18.08 -6.95 18.11
CA ASN A 47 -18.36 -8.02 17.14
C ASN A 47 -19.54 -7.66 16.22
N THR A 48 -20.61 -7.10 16.78
CA THR A 48 -21.78 -6.67 15.98
C THR A 48 -21.42 -5.53 15.02
N LYS A 49 -20.63 -4.57 15.47
CA LYS A 49 -20.15 -3.45 14.64
C LYS A 49 -19.22 -3.94 13.53
N ILE A 50 -18.34 -4.88 13.80
CA ILE A 50 -17.46 -5.50 12.79
C ILE A 50 -18.29 -6.18 11.70
N LYS A 51 -19.27 -7.01 12.08
CA LYS A 51 -20.15 -7.69 11.12
C LYS A 51 -20.91 -6.67 10.24
N SER A 52 -21.50 -5.67 10.86
CA SER A 52 -22.21 -4.59 10.16
C SER A 52 -21.28 -3.84 9.21
N TYR A 53 -20.07 -3.50 9.64
CA TYR A 53 -19.09 -2.80 8.80
C TYR A 53 -18.68 -3.64 7.58
N ILE A 54 -18.33 -4.91 7.77
CA ILE A 54 -17.96 -5.81 6.67
C ILE A 54 -19.11 -5.98 5.69
N THR A 55 -20.34 -6.16 6.20
CA THR A 55 -21.54 -6.23 5.36
C THR A 55 -21.74 -4.96 4.56
N ASN A 56 -21.57 -3.79 5.17
CA ASN A 56 -21.68 -2.50 4.50
C ASN A 56 -20.58 -2.29 3.44
N LEU A 57 -19.35 -2.72 3.71
CA LEU A 57 -18.26 -2.68 2.72
C LEU A 57 -18.59 -3.54 1.48
N ARG A 58 -19.20 -4.71 1.69
CA ARG A 58 -19.62 -5.60 0.59
C ARG A 58 -20.75 -5.02 -0.26
N LYS A 59 -21.65 -4.24 0.36
CA LYS A 59 -22.75 -3.55 -0.35
C LYS A 59 -22.28 -2.31 -1.13
N LYS A 60 -21.16 -1.71 -0.73
CA LYS A 60 -20.57 -0.57 -1.43
C LYS A 60 -19.91 -1.07 -2.73
N ASN A 61 -20.01 -0.29 -3.79
CA ASN A 61 -19.42 -0.61 -5.10
C ASN A 61 -17.88 -0.38 -5.11
N LEU A 62 -17.20 -0.96 -4.11
CA LEU A 62 -15.76 -0.87 -3.93
C LEU A 62 -15.06 -2.04 -4.62
N LYS A 63 -13.82 -1.82 -5.06
CA LYS A 63 -12.97 -2.92 -5.54
C LYS A 63 -12.74 -3.94 -4.42
N ILE A 64 -12.82 -5.23 -4.74
CA ILE A 64 -12.60 -6.34 -3.78
C ILE A 64 -11.25 -6.17 -3.06
N SER A 65 -10.19 -5.74 -3.75
CA SER A 65 -8.88 -5.47 -3.14
C SER A 65 -8.94 -4.39 -2.07
N SER A 66 -9.76 -3.35 -2.26
CA SER A 66 -9.95 -2.29 -1.27
C SER A 66 -10.72 -2.79 -0.05
N ILE A 67 -11.75 -3.62 -0.26
CA ILE A 67 -12.50 -4.26 0.84
C ILE A 67 -11.56 -5.15 1.65
N ASN A 68 -10.80 -6.04 0.98
CA ASN A 68 -9.87 -6.95 1.63
C ASN A 68 -8.78 -6.19 2.42
N ARG A 69 -8.27 -5.07 1.89
CA ARG A 69 -7.31 -4.23 2.62
C ARG A 69 -7.93 -3.68 3.91
N LYS A 70 -9.13 -3.13 3.85
CA LYS A 70 -9.84 -2.59 5.04
C LYS A 70 -10.09 -3.66 6.09
N ILE A 71 -10.55 -4.83 5.67
CA ILE A 71 -10.76 -5.98 6.57
C ILE A 71 -9.43 -6.40 7.21
N SER A 72 -8.35 -6.49 6.42
CA SER A 72 -7.03 -6.85 6.92
C SER A 72 -6.47 -5.82 7.90
N THR A 73 -6.64 -4.53 7.62
CA THR A 73 -6.24 -3.45 8.52
C THR A 73 -6.96 -3.54 9.86
N LEU A 74 -8.28 -3.70 9.84
CA LEU A 74 -9.09 -3.83 11.06
C LEU A 74 -8.67 -5.09 11.86
N LYS A 75 -8.52 -6.23 11.17
CA LYS A 75 -8.05 -7.48 11.79
C LYS A 75 -6.70 -7.31 12.49
N ASN A 76 -5.76 -6.65 11.85
CA ASN A 76 -4.42 -6.42 12.42
C ASN A 76 -4.48 -5.51 13.66
N PHE A 77 -5.28 -4.46 13.63
CA PHE A 77 -5.48 -3.59 14.78
C PHE A 77 -6.12 -4.33 15.97
N LEU A 78 -7.16 -5.11 15.71
CA LEU A 78 -7.82 -5.89 16.76
C LEU A 78 -6.92 -6.98 17.35
N LYS A 79 -6.09 -7.61 16.53
CA LYS A 79 -5.05 -8.53 17.02
C LYS A 79 -4.05 -7.83 17.93
N PHE A 80 -3.62 -6.63 17.56
CA PHE A 80 -2.75 -5.81 18.40
C PHE A 80 -3.41 -5.53 19.76
N LEU A 81 -4.65 -5.03 19.78
CA LEU A 81 -5.39 -4.77 21.02
C LEU A 81 -5.54 -6.01 21.89
N GLN A 82 -5.70 -7.17 21.27
CA GLN A 82 -5.79 -8.47 21.96
C GLN A 82 -4.43 -8.89 22.58
N THR A 83 -3.34 -8.71 21.84
CA THR A 83 -1.99 -8.98 22.32
C THR A 83 -1.65 -8.09 23.52
N GLU A 84 -2.03 -6.82 23.47
CA GLU A 84 -1.89 -5.87 24.57
C GLU A 84 -2.90 -6.09 25.73
N LYS A 85 -3.73 -7.14 25.66
CA LYS A 85 -4.77 -7.45 26.65
C LYS A 85 -5.77 -6.31 26.92
N ILE A 86 -5.97 -5.43 25.93
CA ILE A 86 -6.90 -4.31 25.99
C ILE A 86 -8.34 -4.76 25.73
N ILE A 87 -8.48 -5.77 24.89
CA ILE A 87 -9.77 -6.42 24.58
C ILE A 87 -9.69 -7.91 24.79
N GLU A 88 -10.85 -8.53 25.07
CA GLU A 88 -10.97 -9.97 25.13
C GLU A 88 -10.83 -10.64 23.75
N LYS A 89 -10.79 -11.96 23.75
CA LYS A 89 -10.63 -12.75 22.52
C LYS A 89 -11.78 -12.48 21.54
N ILE A 90 -11.42 -12.06 20.32
CA ILE A 90 -12.36 -11.84 19.22
C ILE A 90 -12.34 -13.05 18.31
N ASP A 91 -13.50 -13.45 17.79
CA ASP A 91 -13.60 -14.42 16.73
C ASP A 91 -13.24 -13.76 15.40
N PHE A 92 -12.18 -14.26 14.77
CA PHE A 92 -11.71 -13.76 13.49
C PHE A 92 -12.31 -14.47 12.25
N GLN A 93 -13.28 -15.38 12.44
CA GLN A 93 -13.95 -16.06 11.31
C GLN A 93 -14.66 -15.06 10.38
N GLU A 94 -15.22 -14.00 10.93
CA GLU A 94 -15.88 -12.93 10.16
C GLU A 94 -14.93 -12.12 9.25
N PHE A 95 -13.61 -12.23 9.47
CA PHE A 95 -12.58 -11.50 8.71
C PHE A 95 -12.07 -12.26 7.49
N GLU A 96 -12.90 -13.13 6.93
CA GLU A 96 -12.54 -13.82 5.70
C GLU A 96 -12.45 -12.84 4.53
N SER A 97 -11.33 -12.94 3.84
CA SER A 97 -11.08 -12.16 2.64
C SER A 97 -12.01 -12.64 1.52
N LEU A 98 -12.60 -11.69 0.78
CA LEU A 98 -13.32 -12.03 -0.43
C LEU A 98 -12.37 -12.63 -1.46
N SER A 99 -12.78 -13.71 -2.11
CA SER A 99 -12.00 -14.31 -3.19
C SER A 99 -11.81 -13.26 -4.31
N ASN A 100 -10.56 -12.97 -4.60
CA ASN A 100 -10.21 -12.06 -5.69
C ASN A 100 -9.71 -12.93 -6.85
N LEU A 101 -10.47 -12.99 -7.92
CA LEU A 101 -9.96 -13.59 -9.15
C LEU A 101 -8.70 -12.83 -9.54
N LYS A 102 -7.55 -13.49 -9.44
CA LYS A 102 -6.27 -12.91 -9.86
C LYS A 102 -6.36 -12.58 -11.34
N LYS A 103 -6.60 -11.31 -11.65
CA LYS A 103 -6.49 -10.84 -13.03
C LYS A 103 -5.01 -10.93 -13.41
N ILE A 104 -4.71 -11.67 -14.47
CA ILE A 104 -3.37 -11.70 -15.05
C ILE A 104 -3.04 -10.27 -15.47
N PRO A 105 -1.93 -9.69 -14.99
CA PRO A 105 -1.53 -8.36 -15.42
C PRO A 105 -1.39 -8.34 -16.94
N LYS A 106 -2.05 -7.39 -17.61
CA LYS A 106 -1.83 -7.17 -19.03
C LYS A 106 -0.51 -6.41 -19.19
N ALA A 107 0.50 -7.12 -19.65
CA ALA A 107 1.77 -6.47 -20.02
C ALA A 107 1.55 -5.56 -21.22
N ILE A 108 2.23 -4.40 -21.22
CA ILE A 108 2.27 -3.50 -22.38
C ILE A 108 3.16 -4.16 -23.44
N SER A 109 2.66 -4.28 -24.67
CA SER A 109 3.45 -4.83 -25.78
C SER A 109 4.56 -3.86 -26.22
N LYS A 110 5.60 -4.38 -26.88
CA LYS A 110 6.68 -3.57 -27.44
C LYS A 110 6.15 -2.46 -28.35
N LEU A 111 5.22 -2.79 -29.24
CA LEU A 111 4.60 -1.82 -30.17
C LEU A 111 3.85 -0.69 -29.40
N GLN A 112 3.12 -1.05 -28.36
CA GLN A 112 2.44 -0.05 -27.53
C GLN A 112 3.43 0.86 -26.81
N MET A 113 4.55 0.32 -26.33
CA MET A 113 5.57 1.11 -25.68
C MET A 113 6.26 2.07 -26.68
N GLU A 114 6.56 1.61 -27.87
CA GLU A 114 7.11 2.45 -28.97
C GLU A 114 6.16 3.59 -29.30
N GLN A 115 4.84 3.34 -29.40
CA GLN A 115 3.83 4.38 -29.62
C GLN A 115 3.80 5.40 -28.48
N ILE A 116 3.92 4.95 -27.22
CA ILE A 116 3.97 5.84 -26.06
C ILE A 116 5.19 6.76 -26.17
N PHE A 117 6.36 6.24 -26.48
CA PHE A 117 7.58 7.07 -26.67
C PHE A 117 7.43 8.02 -27.84
N MET A 118 6.93 7.60 -28.98
CA MET A 118 6.68 8.48 -30.14
C MET A 118 5.74 9.65 -29.76
N ASN A 119 4.64 9.35 -29.07
CA ASN A 119 3.71 10.39 -28.62
C ASN A 119 4.35 11.38 -27.65
N LEU A 120 5.20 10.88 -26.73
CA LEU A 120 5.93 11.76 -25.80
C LEU A 120 6.96 12.64 -26.52
N TYR A 121 7.75 12.08 -27.45
CA TYR A 121 8.70 12.87 -28.24
C TYR A 121 8.03 13.99 -29.02
N ASN A 122 6.85 13.74 -29.56
CA ASN A 122 6.08 14.72 -30.35
C ASN A 122 5.21 15.65 -29.46
N SER A 123 5.16 15.43 -28.14
CA SER A 123 4.35 16.25 -27.26
C SER A 123 4.98 17.64 -27.03
N LYS A 124 4.12 18.63 -26.81
CA LYS A 124 4.53 20.00 -26.45
C LYS A 124 4.62 20.20 -24.92
N GLN A 125 4.61 19.12 -24.13
CA GLN A 125 4.66 19.23 -22.67
C GLN A 125 6.04 19.70 -22.21
N THR A 126 6.06 20.60 -21.24
CA THR A 126 7.28 21.23 -20.70
C THR A 126 8.24 20.22 -20.07
N ASN A 127 7.73 19.13 -19.48
CA ASN A 127 8.53 18.14 -18.75
C ASN A 127 8.65 16.81 -19.53
N LYS A 128 8.52 16.82 -20.86
CA LYS A 128 8.53 15.60 -21.67
C LYS A 128 9.82 14.79 -21.52
N GLU A 129 10.98 15.45 -21.44
CA GLU A 129 12.26 14.81 -21.26
C GLU A 129 12.34 14.02 -19.95
N LEU A 130 11.80 14.59 -18.88
CA LEU A 130 11.71 13.92 -17.59
C LEU A 130 10.81 12.69 -17.66
N TYR A 131 9.65 12.79 -18.30
CA TYR A 131 8.75 11.65 -18.48
C TYR A 131 9.37 10.54 -19.33
N ILE A 132 10.08 10.90 -20.40
CA ILE A 132 10.81 9.95 -21.24
C ILE A 132 11.91 9.25 -20.44
N LEU A 133 12.69 10.00 -19.65
CA LEU A 133 13.74 9.45 -18.80
C LEU A 133 13.17 8.46 -17.77
N VAL A 134 12.14 8.85 -17.02
CA VAL A 134 11.50 8.01 -16.01
C VAL A 134 10.92 6.75 -16.64
N LEU A 135 10.24 6.86 -17.78
CA LEU A 135 9.70 5.70 -18.50
C LEU A 135 10.79 4.76 -19.01
N LYS A 136 11.92 5.30 -19.52
CA LYS A 136 13.07 4.49 -19.92
C LYS A 136 13.64 3.72 -18.73
N LEU A 137 13.84 4.37 -17.60
CA LEU A 137 14.34 3.72 -16.38
C LEU A 137 13.40 2.59 -15.91
N ILE A 138 12.09 2.82 -15.93
CA ILE A 138 11.11 1.79 -15.57
C ILE A 138 11.11 0.64 -16.59
N TYR A 139 11.08 0.95 -17.89
CA TYR A 139 10.91 -0.06 -18.93
C TYR A 139 12.16 -0.87 -19.20
N LEU A 140 13.34 -0.21 -19.25
CA LEU A 140 14.60 -0.87 -19.59
C LEU A 140 15.26 -1.52 -18.37
N SER A 141 15.25 -0.85 -17.22
CA SER A 141 15.94 -1.32 -16.02
C SER A 141 15.02 -1.92 -14.97
N GLY A 142 13.71 -1.97 -15.22
CA GLY A 142 12.74 -2.57 -14.29
C GLY A 142 12.63 -1.84 -12.95
N LEU A 143 12.91 -0.53 -12.90
CA LEU A 143 12.76 0.26 -11.69
C LEU A 143 11.28 0.46 -11.35
N ARG A 144 10.97 0.48 -10.03
CA ARG A 144 9.68 0.97 -9.59
C ARG A 144 9.63 2.49 -9.79
N ILE A 145 8.43 3.04 -10.01
CA ILE A 145 8.29 4.49 -10.20
C ILE A 145 8.90 5.30 -9.05
N SER A 146 8.75 4.86 -7.81
CA SER A 146 9.35 5.52 -6.65
C SER A 146 10.87 5.42 -6.63
N GLU A 147 11.45 4.36 -7.13
CA GLU A 147 12.90 4.19 -7.27
C GLU A 147 13.45 5.11 -8.35
N ALA A 148 12.80 5.16 -9.52
CA ALA A 148 13.18 6.04 -10.61
C ALA A 148 13.11 7.54 -10.23
N LEU A 149 12.07 7.94 -9.48
CA LEU A 149 11.89 9.33 -9.05
C LEU A 149 12.84 9.76 -7.91
N ASN A 150 13.37 8.83 -7.13
CA ASN A 150 14.31 9.11 -6.04
C ASN A 150 15.77 8.76 -6.38
N LEU A 151 16.05 8.39 -7.64
CA LEU A 151 17.38 8.04 -8.10
C LEU A 151 18.31 9.26 -8.00
N LYS A 152 19.49 9.04 -7.45
CA LYS A 152 20.55 10.05 -7.31
C LYS A 152 21.70 9.74 -8.26
N TRP A 153 22.47 10.74 -8.63
CA TRP A 153 23.70 10.56 -9.40
C TRP A 153 24.70 9.64 -8.72
N SER A 154 24.76 9.65 -7.38
CA SER A 154 25.60 8.75 -6.60
C SER A 154 25.23 7.26 -6.73
N ASP A 155 24.02 6.96 -7.18
CA ASP A 155 23.54 5.58 -7.32
C ASP A 155 23.92 4.99 -8.67
N ILE A 156 24.49 5.81 -9.56
CA ILE A 156 24.92 5.40 -10.93
C ILE A 156 26.41 5.12 -10.92
N ASN A 157 26.77 3.90 -11.30
CA ASN A 157 28.17 3.54 -11.52
C ASN A 157 28.47 3.59 -13.03
N HIS A 158 29.26 4.59 -13.43
CA HIS A 158 29.64 4.80 -14.83
C HIS A 158 30.70 3.82 -15.33
N GLN A 159 31.44 3.17 -14.42
CA GLN A 159 32.50 2.23 -14.82
C GLN A 159 31.93 0.94 -15.40
N ASP A 160 30.83 0.46 -14.84
CA ASP A 160 30.16 -0.76 -15.23
C ASP A 160 28.73 -0.58 -15.75
N ASN A 161 28.34 0.68 -16.02
CA ASN A 161 27.02 1.06 -16.55
C ASN A 161 25.86 0.49 -15.72
N SER A 162 25.96 0.57 -14.42
CA SER A 162 24.94 0.01 -13.52
C SER A 162 24.34 1.04 -12.58
N ILE A 163 23.16 0.71 -12.05
CA ILE A 163 22.45 1.51 -11.06
C ILE A 163 22.26 0.68 -9.80
N TYR A 164 22.63 1.23 -8.65
CA TYR A 164 22.36 0.64 -7.34
C TYR A 164 21.01 1.09 -6.83
N ILE A 165 20.12 0.14 -6.54
CA ILE A 165 18.76 0.40 -6.08
C ILE A 165 18.59 -0.09 -4.66
N TYR A 166 18.23 0.82 -3.78
CA TYR A 166 17.88 0.53 -2.39
C TYR A 166 16.37 0.31 -2.27
N GLY A 167 15.98 -0.94 -2.12
CA GLY A 167 14.57 -1.34 -2.04
C GLY A 167 14.04 -1.34 -0.60
N LYS A 168 12.73 -1.62 -0.47
CA LYS A 168 12.07 -1.76 0.84
C LYS A 168 12.71 -2.89 1.65
N GLY A 169 13.02 -2.60 2.93
CA GLY A 169 13.61 -3.57 3.86
C GLY A 169 15.11 -3.76 3.64
N SER A 170 15.83 -2.71 3.24
CA SER A 170 17.29 -2.71 3.03
C SER A 170 17.77 -3.76 2.00
N LYS A 171 16.89 -4.16 1.10
CA LYS A 171 17.29 -5.03 -0.01
C LYS A 171 17.89 -4.19 -1.10
N GLU A 172 19.16 -4.45 -1.37
CA GLU A 172 19.89 -3.82 -2.46
C GLU A 172 19.82 -4.70 -3.71
N ARG A 173 19.70 -4.06 -4.86
CA ARG A 173 19.87 -4.72 -6.15
C ARG A 173 20.58 -3.81 -7.12
N LYS A 174 21.36 -4.42 -7.99
CA LYS A 174 22.07 -3.78 -9.09
C LYS A 174 21.30 -4.06 -10.38
N VAL A 175 21.12 -3.05 -11.21
CA VAL A 175 20.50 -3.17 -12.54
C VAL A 175 21.42 -2.55 -13.60
N TYR A 176 21.31 -3.03 -14.85
CA TYR A 176 22.14 -2.62 -15.98
C TYR A 176 21.30 -2.01 -17.08
#